data_243f8c89e3e9da690bf142b94a0b42e6
#
_entry.id   243f8c89e3e9da690bf142b94a0b42e6
#
_cell.length_a   1.000
_cell.length_b   1.000
_cell.length_c   1.000
_cell.angle_alpha   90.00
_cell.angle_beta   90.00
_cell.angle_gamma   90.00
#
_symmetry.space_group_name_H-M   'P 1'
#
loop_
_entity.id
_entity.type
_entity.pdbx_description
1 polymer ?
#
loop_
_entity_poly.entity_id
_entity_poly.type
_entity_poly.pdbx_seq_one_letter_code
_entity_poly.pdbx_strand_id
1 'polypeptide(L)'
;FPLFVRHLSGAELGVGGPAEPNFRLLARRLEAEGRGWALLPPVPFAADEVCEVMPAVTRDAQGRWCDPRGVIAEGRIFTLQADGTRARTWSIVDGRPHGDARVIADGVSVARAKFVDGAVVQALPAGLKVDWTPAGELRTLLPSPCPPGLDGHWLGTDESGHDVLARLFGGFQVLLKAALIFVPVAYLVGLLLGAAMGYFGGWFDLVCQRLMEVWSNIPFLYAIILLSSLLEPSLAMLVLILVAFSWIGIAQQLRATAYQVSARDYVLVSRTLGAGHLRILWKHVLPNCTTVILTTLPFTLHGLIFSMSALDYLGFGLPPTEPSWGDLLHQAKENWQAWWLLLPSVGCIVGAMILINYVGEGLQDAFDLKRSR
;
A
#
# COMPACT_ATOMS: atom_id res chain seq x y z
N PHE A 1 14.06 -3.37 -8.67
CA PHE A 1 15.41 -2.89 -9.01
C PHE A 1 15.48 -2.63 -10.51
N PRO A 2 16.05 -1.50 -10.97
CA PRO A 2 16.27 -1.23 -12.38
C PRO A 2 17.35 -2.18 -12.94
N LEU A 3 17.20 -2.54 -14.22
CA LEU A 3 18.23 -3.28 -14.95
C LEU A 3 19.20 -2.28 -15.58
N PHE A 4 20.45 -2.30 -15.15
CA PHE A 4 21.52 -1.51 -15.74
C PHE A 4 22.26 -2.31 -16.81
N VAL A 5 22.54 -1.68 -17.96
CA VAL A 5 23.19 -2.32 -19.11
C VAL A 5 24.70 -2.48 -18.92
N ARG A 6 25.31 -1.80 -17.96
CA ARG A 6 26.71 -1.97 -17.54
C ARG A 6 26.78 -2.47 -16.10
N HIS A 7 27.77 -3.31 -15.81
CA HIS A 7 28.17 -3.64 -14.45
C HIS A 7 28.67 -2.36 -13.76
N LEU A 8 27.86 -1.83 -12.85
CA LEU A 8 28.23 -0.74 -11.97
C LEU A 8 28.70 -1.32 -10.64
N SER A 9 29.75 -0.74 -10.07
CA SER A 9 30.22 -1.14 -8.73
C SER A 9 29.18 -0.74 -7.67
N GLY A 10 29.16 -1.44 -6.55
CA GLY A 10 28.25 -1.12 -5.44
C GLY A 10 28.42 0.33 -4.94
N ALA A 11 29.65 0.89 -5.02
CA ALA A 11 29.91 2.28 -4.68
C ALA A 11 29.28 3.27 -5.66
N GLU A 12 29.25 2.94 -6.97
CA GLU A 12 28.59 3.78 -8.00
C GLU A 12 27.06 3.71 -7.89
N LEU A 13 26.53 2.60 -7.40
CA LEU A 13 25.10 2.43 -7.15
C LEU A 13 24.66 3.02 -5.81
N GLY A 14 25.58 3.48 -4.95
CA GLY A 14 25.29 3.95 -3.61
C GLY A 14 24.83 2.83 -2.66
N VAL A 15 25.02 1.56 -3.04
CA VAL A 15 24.69 0.39 -2.23
C VAL A 15 25.78 0.20 -1.18
N GLY A 16 25.54 0.65 0.03
CA GLY A 16 26.54 0.62 1.13
C GLY A 16 26.33 1.73 2.14
N GLY A 17 25.42 2.65 1.87
CA GLY A 17 24.95 3.67 2.82
C GLY A 17 23.64 3.27 3.52
N PRO A 18 23.25 3.98 4.58
CA PRO A 18 22.00 3.72 5.31
C PRO A 18 20.73 4.10 4.54
N ALA A 19 20.85 4.75 3.37
CA ALA A 19 19.73 5.15 2.52
C ALA A 19 19.80 4.44 1.17
N GLU A 20 18.65 3.98 0.66
CA GLU A 20 18.56 3.43 -0.68
C GLU A 20 18.85 4.53 -1.74
N PRO A 21 19.64 4.20 -2.80
CA PRO A 21 19.95 5.17 -3.83
C PRO A 21 18.70 5.47 -4.68
N ASN A 22 18.52 6.74 -5.05
CA ASN A 22 17.48 7.12 -6.01
C ASN A 22 17.90 6.68 -7.43
N PHE A 23 17.45 5.49 -7.83
CA PHE A 23 17.82 4.89 -9.11
C PHE A 23 17.39 5.70 -10.34
N ARG A 24 16.35 6.54 -10.22
CA ARG A 24 15.91 7.43 -11.32
C ARG A 24 16.91 8.56 -11.56
N LEU A 25 17.40 9.19 -10.49
CA LEU A 25 18.44 10.21 -10.59
C LEU A 25 19.74 9.61 -11.10
N LEU A 26 20.10 8.42 -10.63
CA LEU A 26 21.28 7.69 -11.09
C LEU A 26 21.17 7.35 -12.59
N ALA A 27 20.01 6.84 -13.04
CA ALA A 27 19.76 6.54 -14.44
C ALA A 27 19.91 7.78 -15.33
N ARG A 28 19.29 8.91 -14.96
CA ARG A 28 19.41 10.20 -15.68
C ARG A 28 20.85 10.70 -15.73
N ARG A 29 21.61 10.55 -14.62
CA ARG A 29 23.03 10.94 -14.58
C ARG A 29 23.88 10.09 -15.52
N LEU A 30 23.71 8.76 -15.50
CA LEU A 30 24.43 7.85 -16.38
C LEU A 30 24.14 8.11 -17.86
N GLU A 31 22.91 8.45 -18.19
CA GLU A 31 22.47 8.81 -19.52
C GLU A 31 23.08 10.15 -19.97
N ALA A 32 23.05 11.16 -19.10
CA ALA A 32 23.67 12.48 -19.35
C ALA A 32 25.19 12.41 -19.52
N GLU A 33 25.87 11.52 -18.77
CA GLU A 33 27.32 11.29 -18.87
C GLU A 33 27.70 10.35 -20.03
N GLY A 34 26.72 9.79 -20.77
CA GLY A 34 26.97 8.82 -21.85
C GLY A 34 27.55 7.49 -21.36
N ARG A 35 27.47 7.19 -20.06
CA ARG A 35 28.05 6.02 -19.40
C ARG A 35 27.14 4.78 -19.45
N GLY A 36 25.92 4.92 -19.89
CA GLY A 36 24.98 3.80 -20.02
C GLY A 36 23.52 4.27 -19.93
N TRP A 37 22.62 3.31 -19.97
CA TRP A 37 21.19 3.52 -19.73
C TRP A 37 20.66 2.48 -18.76
N ALA A 38 19.53 2.74 -18.14
CA ALA A 38 18.88 1.82 -17.22
C ALA A 38 17.44 1.56 -17.66
N LEU A 39 17.01 0.31 -17.62
CA LEU A 39 15.61 -0.05 -17.80
C LEU A 39 14.92 0.05 -16.43
N LEU A 40 14.13 1.09 -16.26
CA LEU A 40 13.30 1.26 -15.07
C LEU A 40 12.03 0.41 -15.17
N PRO A 41 11.46 -0.04 -14.04
CA PRO A 41 10.16 -0.71 -14.05
C PRO A 41 9.07 0.26 -14.55
N PRO A 42 7.88 -0.27 -14.99
CA PRO A 42 6.78 0.56 -15.46
C PRO A 42 6.32 1.61 -14.45
N VAL A 43 6.43 1.29 -13.16
CA VAL A 43 6.23 2.23 -12.04
C VAL A 43 7.60 2.43 -11.38
N PRO A 44 8.33 3.53 -11.71
CA PRO A 44 9.69 3.74 -11.26
C PRO A 44 9.78 4.34 -9.84
N PHE A 45 8.68 4.35 -9.10
CA PHE A 45 8.56 4.87 -7.75
C PHE A 45 8.43 3.75 -6.74
N ALA A 46 9.06 3.90 -5.57
CA ALA A 46 8.79 3.02 -4.43
C ALA A 46 7.51 3.45 -3.72
N ALA A 47 6.83 2.50 -3.08
CA ALA A 47 5.56 2.76 -2.42
C ALA A 47 5.68 3.63 -1.16
N ASP A 48 6.88 3.71 -0.59
CA ASP A 48 7.28 4.49 0.58
C ASP A 48 8.16 5.71 0.22
N GLU A 49 8.44 5.94 -1.08
CA GLU A 49 9.22 7.08 -1.54
C GLU A 49 8.37 8.35 -1.60
N VAL A 50 8.76 9.38 -0.84
CA VAL A 50 8.16 10.71 -0.91
C VAL A 50 8.71 11.46 -2.12
N CYS A 51 7.84 11.88 -3.03
CA CYS A 51 8.19 12.55 -4.26
C CYS A 51 7.81 14.04 -4.19
N GLU A 52 8.76 14.91 -4.50
CA GLU A 52 8.45 16.32 -4.78
C GLU A 52 8.04 16.44 -6.26
N VAL A 53 6.79 16.83 -6.52
CA VAL A 53 6.30 17.05 -7.89
C VAL A 53 6.72 18.45 -8.34
N MET A 54 7.57 18.51 -9.35
CA MET A 54 8.23 19.75 -9.81
C MET A 54 8.00 19.97 -11.33
N PRO A 55 6.75 20.22 -11.76
CA PRO A 55 6.46 20.39 -13.17
C PRO A 55 7.11 21.66 -13.72
N ALA A 56 7.43 21.65 -15.01
CA ALA A 56 7.89 22.83 -15.74
C ALA A 56 6.78 23.88 -15.77
N VAL A 57 7.14 25.15 -15.57
CA VAL A 57 6.23 26.29 -15.70
C VAL A 57 6.38 26.96 -17.05
N THR A 58 5.29 27.45 -17.59
CA THR A 58 5.23 28.16 -18.86
C THR A 58 4.69 29.57 -18.64
N ARG A 59 4.89 30.46 -19.62
CA ARG A 59 4.31 31.81 -19.58
C ARG A 59 2.98 31.85 -20.31
N ASP A 60 2.00 32.51 -19.70
CA ASP A 60 0.72 32.83 -20.34
C ASP A 60 0.86 34.02 -21.32
N ALA A 61 -0.25 34.36 -21.99
CA ALA A 61 -0.29 35.49 -22.92
C ALA A 61 -0.04 36.86 -22.25
N GLN A 62 -0.19 36.96 -20.93
CA GLN A 62 0.09 38.14 -20.13
C GLN A 62 1.52 38.14 -19.55
N GLY A 63 2.34 37.14 -19.90
CA GLY A 63 3.72 37.00 -19.44
C GLY A 63 3.87 36.51 -18.00
N ARG A 64 2.79 35.99 -17.37
CA ARG A 64 2.78 35.40 -16.04
C ARG A 64 3.20 33.94 -16.09
N TRP A 65 3.88 33.47 -15.08
CA TRP A 65 4.24 32.07 -14.95
C TRP A 65 3.06 31.23 -14.51
N CYS A 66 2.78 30.16 -15.23
CA CYS A 66 1.69 29.22 -14.96
C CYS A 66 2.23 27.80 -14.88
N ASP A 67 1.57 26.96 -14.07
CA ASP A 67 1.82 25.53 -14.06
C ASP A 67 1.26 24.84 -15.33
N PRO A 68 1.55 23.55 -15.59
CA PRO A 68 1.03 22.85 -16.77
C PRO A 68 -0.49 22.80 -16.90
N ARG A 69 -1.21 23.08 -15.83
CA ARG A 69 -2.69 23.13 -15.78
C ARG A 69 -3.22 24.51 -16.16
N GLY A 70 -2.34 25.47 -16.40
CA GLY A 70 -2.71 26.86 -16.67
C GLY A 70 -3.05 27.68 -15.40
N VAL A 71 -2.79 27.13 -14.20
CA VAL A 71 -2.97 27.86 -12.95
C VAL A 71 -1.77 28.78 -12.75
N ILE A 72 -2.03 30.04 -12.38
CA ILE A 72 -0.97 31.03 -12.11
C ILE A 72 -0.07 30.51 -11.01
N ALA A 73 1.25 30.53 -11.27
CA ALA A 73 2.24 30.05 -10.31
C ALA A 73 2.33 30.99 -9.10
N GLU A 74 2.22 30.39 -7.93
CA GLU A 74 2.44 31.07 -6.65
C GLU A 74 3.51 30.34 -5.83
N GLY A 75 4.19 31.06 -4.96
CA GLY A 75 5.22 30.49 -4.09
C GLY A 75 6.62 30.60 -4.68
N ARG A 76 7.26 29.50 -5.04
CA ARG A 76 8.64 29.50 -5.55
C ARG A 76 8.76 28.77 -6.87
N ILE A 77 9.41 29.40 -7.83
CA ILE A 77 9.92 28.75 -9.04
C ILE A 77 11.44 28.62 -8.96
N PHE A 78 12.00 27.63 -9.61
CA PHE A 78 13.44 27.36 -9.56
C PHE A 78 13.93 26.67 -10.84
N THR A 79 15.25 26.73 -11.06
CA THR A 79 15.95 25.89 -12.04
C THR A 79 16.69 24.77 -11.31
N LEU A 80 16.81 23.60 -11.96
CA LEU A 80 17.60 22.48 -11.46
C LEU A 80 18.97 22.44 -12.15
N GLN A 81 19.98 21.97 -11.43
CA GLN A 81 21.27 21.54 -11.99
C GLN A 81 21.14 20.13 -12.58
N ALA A 82 22.16 19.65 -13.29
CA ALA A 82 22.19 18.31 -13.87
C ALA A 82 22.12 17.19 -12.82
N ASP A 83 22.51 17.47 -11.58
CA ASP A 83 22.42 16.56 -10.43
C ASP A 83 21.06 16.57 -9.73
N GLY A 84 20.09 17.38 -10.21
CA GLY A 84 18.77 17.51 -9.62
C GLY A 84 18.67 18.51 -8.47
N THR A 85 19.79 19.17 -8.07
CA THR A 85 19.76 20.20 -7.04
C THR A 85 19.23 21.53 -7.57
N ARG A 86 18.65 22.36 -6.68
CA ARG A 86 18.14 23.68 -7.06
C ARG A 86 19.31 24.65 -7.29
N ALA A 87 19.40 25.22 -8.50
CA ALA A 87 20.45 26.18 -8.86
C ALA A 87 20.05 27.62 -8.56
N ARG A 88 18.86 28.02 -8.99
CA ARG A 88 18.32 29.37 -8.78
C ARG A 88 16.87 29.26 -8.32
N THR A 89 16.45 30.14 -7.43
CA THR A 89 15.08 30.20 -6.92
C THR A 89 14.55 31.62 -6.96
N TRP A 90 13.29 31.78 -7.30
CA TRP A 90 12.55 33.04 -7.25
C TRP A 90 11.25 32.87 -6.50
N SER A 91 10.92 33.84 -5.66
CA SER A 91 9.58 33.94 -5.10
C SER A 91 8.65 34.55 -6.14
N ILE A 92 7.46 34.00 -6.30
CA ILE A 92 6.45 34.40 -7.27
C ILE A 92 5.17 34.75 -6.57
N VAL A 93 4.56 35.87 -6.93
CA VAL A 93 3.24 36.30 -6.52
C VAL A 93 2.49 36.71 -7.78
N ASP A 94 1.27 36.22 -7.96
CA ASP A 94 0.44 36.44 -9.14
C ASP A 94 1.19 36.18 -10.47
N GLY A 95 1.99 35.12 -10.50
CA GLY A 95 2.78 34.69 -11.67
C GLY A 95 3.94 35.60 -12.03
N ARG A 96 4.35 36.53 -11.18
CA ARG A 96 5.50 37.45 -11.39
C ARG A 96 6.51 37.34 -10.26
N PRO A 97 7.82 37.50 -10.54
CA PRO A 97 8.84 37.58 -9.50
C PRO A 97 8.53 38.69 -8.49
N HIS A 98 8.33 38.30 -7.22
CA HIS A 98 8.07 39.21 -6.11
C HIS A 98 8.68 38.65 -4.83
N GLY A 99 9.45 39.45 -4.08
CA GLY A 99 10.16 38.97 -2.90
C GLY A 99 11.57 38.50 -3.21
N ASP A 100 12.02 37.45 -2.53
CA ASP A 100 13.41 36.99 -2.56
C ASP A 100 13.71 36.08 -3.76
N ALA A 101 14.85 36.34 -4.41
CA ALA A 101 15.49 35.40 -5.32
C ALA A 101 16.87 35.01 -4.81
N ARG A 102 17.32 33.79 -5.10
CA ARG A 102 18.60 33.24 -4.63
C ARG A 102 19.30 32.45 -5.72
N VAL A 103 20.63 32.56 -5.77
CA VAL A 103 21.48 31.62 -6.50
C VAL A 103 22.13 30.69 -5.48
N ILE A 104 22.07 29.41 -5.75
CA ILE A 104 22.59 28.37 -4.88
C ILE A 104 23.73 27.65 -5.62
N ALA A 105 24.88 27.54 -4.99
CA ALA A 105 25.99 26.70 -5.44
C ALA A 105 26.41 25.82 -4.26
N ASP A 106 26.58 24.53 -4.52
CA ASP A 106 26.94 23.52 -3.51
C ASP A 106 26.06 23.56 -2.23
N GLY A 107 24.76 23.79 -2.42
CA GLY A 107 23.79 23.88 -1.31
C GLY A 107 23.84 25.22 -0.54
N VAL A 108 24.73 26.14 -0.86
CA VAL A 108 24.89 27.42 -0.18
C VAL A 108 24.36 28.56 -1.05
N SER A 109 23.62 29.50 -0.44
CA SER A 109 23.16 30.71 -1.14
C SER A 109 24.32 31.68 -1.34
N VAL A 110 24.81 31.78 -2.59
CA VAL A 110 25.94 32.62 -2.96
C VAL A 110 25.53 34.03 -3.37
N ALA A 111 24.29 34.23 -3.81
CA ALA A 111 23.77 35.55 -4.15
C ALA A 111 22.25 35.62 -3.84
N ARG A 112 21.81 36.85 -3.52
CA ARG A 112 20.37 37.14 -3.24
C ARG A 112 19.94 38.40 -3.95
N ALA A 113 18.69 38.46 -4.39
CA ALA A 113 18.07 39.67 -4.90
C ALA A 113 16.65 39.79 -4.35
N LYS A 114 16.14 41.02 -4.29
CA LYS A 114 14.75 41.29 -3.93
C LYS A 114 14.03 41.86 -5.14
N PHE A 115 12.89 41.31 -5.44
CA PHE A 115 12.01 41.69 -6.53
C PHE A 115 10.78 42.40 -6.01
N VAL A 116 10.28 43.38 -6.76
CA VAL A 116 8.96 43.96 -6.63
C VAL A 116 8.36 44.04 -8.03
N ASP A 117 7.22 43.38 -8.22
CA ASP A 117 6.46 43.33 -9.47
C ASP A 117 7.30 43.01 -10.73
N GLY A 118 8.23 42.05 -10.60
CA GLY A 118 9.07 41.59 -11.68
C GLY A 118 10.37 42.38 -11.88
N ALA A 119 10.58 43.47 -11.16
CA ALA A 119 11.82 44.28 -11.23
C ALA A 119 12.74 44.00 -10.04
N VAL A 120 14.05 43.95 -10.28
CA VAL A 120 15.06 43.81 -9.22
C VAL A 120 15.21 45.16 -8.50
N VAL A 121 14.90 45.17 -7.21
CA VAL A 121 15.06 46.38 -6.38
C VAL A 121 16.38 46.39 -5.63
N GLN A 122 16.87 45.21 -5.23
CA GLN A 122 18.11 45.07 -4.47
C GLN A 122 18.81 43.76 -4.83
N ALA A 123 20.14 43.76 -5.02
CA ALA A 123 20.94 42.55 -5.20
C ALA A 123 22.16 42.56 -4.26
N LEU A 124 22.47 41.39 -3.67
CA LEU A 124 23.60 41.19 -2.75
C LEU A 124 24.36 39.90 -3.14
N PRO A 125 25.71 39.92 -3.13
CA PRO A 125 26.57 41.09 -2.85
C PRO A 125 26.52 42.15 -3.95
N ALA A 126 26.66 43.41 -3.55
CA ALA A 126 26.69 44.51 -4.48
C ALA A 126 27.90 44.38 -5.43
N GLY A 127 27.66 44.52 -6.75
CA GLY A 127 28.72 44.41 -7.77
C GLY A 127 28.82 43.04 -8.47
N LEU A 128 28.15 42.01 -8.01
CA LEU A 128 28.07 40.73 -8.71
C LEU A 128 27.10 40.86 -9.90
N LYS A 129 27.65 40.72 -11.13
CA LYS A 129 26.82 40.71 -12.35
C LYS A 129 26.12 39.34 -12.49
N VAL A 130 25.01 39.17 -11.84
CA VAL A 130 24.12 38.00 -11.99
C VAL A 130 22.94 38.42 -12.85
N ASP A 131 22.66 37.65 -13.89
CA ASP A 131 21.39 37.80 -14.61
C ASP A 131 20.28 37.16 -13.76
N TRP A 132 19.43 38.02 -13.20
CA TRP A 132 18.34 37.66 -12.35
C TRP A 132 17.03 37.34 -13.10
N THR A 133 17.07 37.45 -14.43
CA THR A 133 15.89 37.13 -15.25
C THR A 133 15.61 35.63 -15.14
N PRO A 134 14.36 35.23 -14.80
CA PRO A 134 13.99 33.82 -14.82
C PRO A 134 14.12 33.27 -16.24
N ALA A 135 15.13 32.43 -16.50
CA ALA A 135 15.44 31.86 -17.79
C ALA A 135 15.78 30.38 -17.67
N GLY A 136 15.61 29.64 -18.77
CA GLY A 136 15.80 28.18 -18.80
C GLY A 136 14.53 27.40 -18.44
N GLU A 137 14.70 26.11 -18.18
CA GLU A 137 13.62 25.24 -17.73
C GLU A 137 13.30 25.53 -16.27
N LEU A 138 12.27 26.35 -16.07
CA LEU A 138 11.78 26.71 -14.75
C LEU A 138 10.77 25.70 -14.26
N ARG A 139 10.82 25.36 -12.98
CA ARG A 139 9.92 24.42 -12.31
C ARG A 139 9.30 25.06 -11.07
N THR A 140 8.12 24.61 -10.72
CA THR A 140 7.44 24.97 -9.46
C THR A 140 7.24 23.72 -8.61
N LEU A 141 7.19 23.90 -7.29
CA LEU A 141 6.83 22.82 -6.38
C LEU A 141 5.32 22.85 -6.17
N LEU A 142 4.66 21.78 -6.52
CA LEU A 142 3.24 21.63 -6.23
C LEU A 142 3.03 20.97 -4.86
N PRO A 143 2.08 21.47 -4.05
CA PRO A 143 1.69 20.79 -2.82
C PRO A 143 0.97 19.48 -3.15
N SER A 144 1.24 18.45 -2.36
CA SER A 144 0.50 17.19 -2.42
C SER A 144 -0.89 17.37 -1.80
N PRO A 145 -1.90 16.62 -2.29
CA PRO A 145 -1.87 15.62 -3.34
C PRO A 145 -1.86 16.24 -4.75
N CYS A 146 -0.98 15.74 -5.63
CA CYS A 146 -0.87 16.21 -7.01
C CYS A 146 -1.69 15.36 -7.96
N PRO A 147 -2.34 15.97 -8.98
CA PRO A 147 -3.16 15.25 -9.95
C PRO A 147 -2.33 14.36 -10.89
N PRO A 148 -2.98 13.38 -11.55
CA PRO A 148 -2.34 12.49 -12.50
C PRO A 148 -1.62 13.19 -13.66
N GLY A 149 -0.55 12.56 -14.17
CA GLY A 149 0.15 12.97 -15.38
C GLY A 149 1.27 13.98 -15.19
N LEU A 150 1.58 14.39 -13.95
CA LEU A 150 2.69 15.29 -13.63
C LEU A 150 3.95 14.51 -13.25
N ASP A 151 5.10 14.90 -13.75
CA ASP A 151 6.45 14.36 -13.44
C ASP A 151 6.55 12.81 -13.50
N GLY A 152 5.73 12.17 -14.35
CA GLY A 152 5.71 10.70 -14.51
C GLY A 152 4.81 9.97 -13.52
N HIS A 153 4.08 10.65 -12.64
CA HIS A 153 3.07 10.08 -11.75
C HIS A 153 1.77 9.82 -12.51
N TRP A 154 1.55 8.59 -12.97
CA TRP A 154 0.40 8.24 -13.81
C TRP A 154 -0.93 8.44 -13.11
N LEU A 155 -1.01 8.10 -11.83
CA LEU A 155 -2.19 8.32 -10.98
C LEU A 155 -1.99 9.45 -9.97
N GLY A 156 -0.99 10.32 -10.17
CA GLY A 156 -0.70 11.41 -9.25
C GLY A 156 -0.06 10.96 -7.95
N THR A 157 -0.09 11.86 -6.95
CA THR A 157 0.47 11.59 -5.62
C THR A 157 -0.60 11.66 -4.53
N ASP A 158 -0.29 11.04 -3.40
CA ASP A 158 -1.08 11.13 -2.17
C ASP A 158 -0.73 12.42 -1.36
N GLU A 159 -1.36 12.63 -0.20
CA GLU A 159 -1.11 13.78 0.67
C GLU A 159 0.35 13.90 1.13
N SER A 160 1.00 12.77 1.33
CA SER A 160 2.40 12.69 1.79
C SER A 160 3.40 12.80 0.63
N GLY A 161 2.92 12.88 -0.62
CA GLY A 161 3.77 12.94 -1.80
C GLY A 161 4.19 11.58 -2.36
N HIS A 162 3.61 10.46 -1.90
CA HIS A 162 3.90 9.15 -2.47
C HIS A 162 3.15 8.95 -3.79
N ASP A 163 3.74 8.22 -4.72
CA ASP A 163 3.08 7.82 -5.96
C ASP A 163 1.91 6.88 -5.69
N VAL A 164 0.70 7.26 -6.14
CA VAL A 164 -0.54 6.51 -5.88
C VAL A 164 -0.48 5.12 -6.50
N LEU A 165 0.05 4.99 -7.73
CA LEU A 165 0.14 3.70 -8.41
C LEU A 165 1.10 2.76 -7.67
N ALA A 166 2.25 3.28 -7.20
CA ALA A 166 3.19 2.53 -6.39
C ALA A 166 2.56 2.07 -5.06
N ARG A 167 1.80 2.95 -4.39
CA ARG A 167 1.08 2.60 -3.15
C ARG A 167 0.00 1.55 -3.37
N LEU A 168 -0.69 1.56 -4.52
CA LEU A 168 -1.66 0.52 -4.85
C LEU A 168 -1.00 -0.86 -5.00
N PHE A 169 0.14 -0.94 -5.70
CA PHE A 169 0.91 -2.18 -5.81
C PHE A 169 1.52 -2.60 -4.47
N GLY A 170 2.05 -1.66 -3.71
CA GLY A 170 2.57 -1.92 -2.36
C GLY A 170 1.48 -2.46 -1.43
N GLY A 171 0.29 -1.84 -1.42
CA GLY A 171 -0.86 -2.29 -0.65
C GLY A 171 -1.31 -3.71 -1.02
N PHE A 172 -1.28 -4.07 -2.32
CA PHE A 172 -1.53 -5.44 -2.75
C PHE A 172 -0.50 -6.43 -2.17
N GLN A 173 0.79 -6.07 -2.16
CA GLN A 173 1.84 -6.92 -1.58
C GLN A 173 1.65 -7.10 -0.06
N VAL A 174 1.26 -6.04 0.64
CA VAL A 174 0.96 -6.09 2.08
C VAL A 174 -0.23 -7.02 2.35
N LEU A 175 -1.32 -6.88 1.58
CA LEU A 175 -2.49 -7.76 1.68
C LEU A 175 -2.14 -9.23 1.38
N LEU A 176 -1.28 -9.48 0.39
CA LEU A 176 -0.82 -10.83 0.07
C LEU A 176 0.00 -11.44 1.22
N LYS A 177 0.92 -10.68 1.80
CA LYS A 177 1.69 -11.10 2.99
C LYS A 177 0.75 -11.39 4.17
N ALA A 178 -0.22 -10.51 4.41
CA ALA A 178 -1.24 -10.72 5.45
C ALA A 178 -2.02 -12.01 5.21
N ALA A 179 -2.50 -12.25 3.99
CA ALA A 179 -3.27 -13.44 3.63
C ALA A 179 -2.46 -14.73 3.81
N LEU A 180 -1.17 -14.72 3.43
CA LEU A 180 -0.27 -15.87 3.58
C LEU A 180 -0.04 -16.27 5.05
N ILE A 181 -0.16 -15.35 5.99
CA ILE A 181 -0.04 -15.63 7.42
C ILE A 181 -1.42 -15.92 8.02
N PHE A 182 -2.39 -15.06 7.72
CA PHE A 182 -3.74 -15.12 8.28
C PHE A 182 -4.48 -16.42 7.95
N VAL A 183 -4.51 -16.78 6.65
CA VAL A 183 -5.30 -17.95 6.20
C VAL A 183 -4.81 -19.25 6.84
N PRO A 184 -3.52 -19.63 6.77
CA PRO A 184 -3.08 -20.88 7.37
C PRO A 184 -3.32 -20.94 8.87
N VAL A 185 -3.08 -19.84 9.60
CA VAL A 185 -3.22 -19.81 11.06
C VAL A 185 -4.68 -19.87 11.47
N ALA A 186 -5.56 -19.05 10.86
CA ALA A 186 -6.98 -19.04 11.16
C ALA A 186 -7.66 -20.39 10.86
N TYR A 187 -7.32 -20.99 9.69
CA TYR A 187 -7.85 -22.30 9.34
C TYR A 187 -7.26 -23.43 10.17
N LEU A 188 -5.99 -23.37 10.56
CA LEU A 188 -5.41 -24.37 11.44
C LEU A 188 -6.12 -24.40 12.80
N VAL A 189 -6.31 -23.24 13.43
CA VAL A 189 -7.01 -23.11 14.70
C VAL A 189 -8.48 -23.53 14.56
N GLY A 190 -9.17 -23.00 13.56
CA GLY A 190 -10.57 -23.32 13.29
C GLY A 190 -10.79 -24.80 12.97
N LEU A 191 -9.89 -25.42 12.19
CA LEU A 191 -9.95 -26.83 11.82
C LEU A 191 -9.75 -27.75 13.03
N LEU A 192 -8.70 -27.48 13.82
CA LEU A 192 -8.41 -28.32 14.99
C LEU A 192 -9.53 -28.26 16.01
N LEU A 193 -9.99 -27.06 16.36
CA LEU A 193 -11.07 -26.90 17.33
C LEU A 193 -12.42 -27.35 16.77
N GLY A 194 -12.78 -26.93 15.57
CA GLY A 194 -14.06 -27.31 14.95
C GLY A 194 -14.17 -28.81 14.72
N ALA A 195 -13.12 -29.44 14.16
CA ALA A 195 -13.14 -30.89 13.96
C ALA A 195 -13.21 -31.68 15.29
N ALA A 196 -12.47 -31.22 16.32
CA ALA A 196 -12.54 -31.86 17.65
C ALA A 196 -13.92 -31.70 18.28
N MET A 197 -14.53 -30.53 18.23
CA MET A 197 -15.89 -30.29 18.74
C MET A 197 -16.91 -31.17 18.03
N GLY A 198 -16.89 -31.22 16.70
CA GLY A 198 -17.82 -32.03 15.92
C GLY A 198 -17.62 -33.54 16.09
N TYR A 199 -16.39 -34.00 16.34
CA TYR A 199 -16.05 -35.40 16.51
C TYR A 199 -16.33 -35.93 17.93
N PHE A 200 -15.87 -35.22 18.97
CA PHE A 200 -16.06 -35.62 20.35
C PHE A 200 -17.48 -35.33 20.86
N GLY A 201 -18.07 -34.21 20.45
CA GLY A 201 -19.41 -33.80 20.86
C GLY A 201 -19.56 -33.62 22.37
N GLY A 202 -20.80 -33.76 22.85
CA GLY A 202 -21.14 -33.81 24.27
C GLY A 202 -20.64 -32.59 25.07
N TRP A 203 -20.08 -32.87 26.26
CA TRP A 203 -19.61 -31.81 27.17
C TRP A 203 -18.48 -30.97 26.60
N PHE A 204 -17.53 -31.58 25.87
CA PHE A 204 -16.42 -30.85 25.24
C PHE A 204 -16.94 -29.82 24.25
N ASP A 205 -17.85 -30.21 23.39
CA ASP A 205 -18.47 -29.30 22.41
C ASP A 205 -19.21 -28.16 23.11
N LEU A 206 -20.02 -28.46 24.16
CA LEU A 206 -20.74 -27.43 24.89
C LEU A 206 -19.80 -26.39 25.55
N VAL A 207 -18.73 -26.84 26.18
CA VAL A 207 -17.76 -25.92 26.80
C VAL A 207 -17.09 -25.04 25.76
N CYS A 208 -16.61 -25.62 24.67
CA CYS A 208 -15.99 -24.86 23.59
C CYS A 208 -16.98 -23.85 22.97
N GLN A 209 -18.23 -24.19 22.78
CA GLN A 209 -19.25 -23.25 22.28
C GLN A 209 -19.48 -22.10 23.26
N ARG A 210 -19.56 -22.37 24.58
CA ARG A 210 -19.66 -21.28 25.58
C ARG A 210 -18.45 -20.31 25.56
N LEU A 211 -17.27 -20.86 25.40
CA LEU A 211 -16.06 -20.03 25.26
C LEU A 211 -16.13 -19.18 24.00
N MET A 212 -16.53 -19.75 22.85
CA MET A 212 -16.69 -19.00 21.59
C MET A 212 -17.78 -17.93 21.71
N GLU A 213 -18.90 -18.22 22.36
CA GLU A 213 -19.96 -17.23 22.62
C GLU A 213 -19.46 -16.06 23.46
N VAL A 214 -18.73 -16.32 24.56
CA VAL A 214 -18.14 -15.26 25.38
C VAL A 214 -17.18 -14.43 24.56
N TRP A 215 -16.31 -15.04 23.76
CA TRP A 215 -15.35 -14.33 22.90
C TRP A 215 -16.04 -13.50 21.83
N SER A 216 -17.08 -14.03 21.18
CA SER A 216 -17.85 -13.33 20.14
C SER A 216 -18.62 -12.12 20.65
N ASN A 217 -18.89 -12.03 21.96
CA ASN A 217 -19.53 -10.86 22.56
C ASN A 217 -18.59 -9.66 22.72
N ILE A 218 -17.27 -9.85 22.54
CA ILE A 218 -16.33 -8.75 22.56
C ILE A 218 -16.48 -7.96 21.24
N PRO A 219 -16.88 -6.68 21.27
CA PRO A 219 -17.02 -5.90 20.05
C PRO A 219 -15.64 -5.70 19.39
N PHE A 220 -15.51 -6.25 18.18
CA PHE A 220 -14.24 -6.30 17.43
C PHE A 220 -13.53 -4.94 17.32
N LEU A 221 -14.26 -3.87 16.97
CA LEU A 221 -13.70 -2.53 16.84
C LEU A 221 -13.14 -2.00 18.16
N TYR A 222 -13.84 -2.22 19.27
CA TYR A 222 -13.34 -1.78 20.59
C TYR A 222 -12.06 -2.52 20.99
N ALA A 223 -12.01 -3.83 20.70
CA ALA A 223 -10.80 -4.60 20.96
C ALA A 223 -9.61 -4.08 20.19
N ILE A 224 -9.79 -3.72 18.90
CA ILE A 224 -8.72 -3.17 18.07
C ILE A 224 -8.30 -1.79 18.57
N ILE A 225 -9.22 -0.89 18.84
CA ILE A 225 -8.92 0.45 19.36
C ILE A 225 -8.10 0.35 20.64
N LEU A 226 -8.50 -0.55 21.55
CA LEU A 226 -7.76 -0.76 22.78
C LEU A 226 -6.36 -1.31 22.53
N LEU A 227 -6.23 -2.32 21.69
CA LEU A 227 -4.94 -2.96 21.41
C LEU A 227 -4.00 -2.04 20.62
N SER A 228 -4.50 -1.27 19.65
CA SER A 228 -3.69 -0.31 18.90
C SER A 228 -3.23 0.90 19.73
N SER A 229 -3.91 1.18 20.85
CA SER A 229 -3.45 2.19 21.82
C SER A 229 -2.36 1.69 22.75
N LEU A 230 -2.22 0.37 22.92
CA LEU A 230 -1.26 -0.27 23.83
C LEU A 230 -0.03 -0.83 23.11
N LEU A 231 -0.19 -1.22 21.83
CA LEU A 231 0.84 -1.86 21.03
C LEU A 231 1.20 -0.98 19.84
N GLU A 232 2.44 -1.04 19.40
CA GLU A 232 2.86 -0.36 18.17
C GLU A 232 2.16 -0.98 16.94
N PRO A 233 1.51 -0.15 16.09
CA PRO A 233 0.88 -0.62 14.87
C PRO A 233 1.87 -1.35 13.96
N SER A 234 1.54 -2.57 13.57
CA SER A 234 2.35 -3.38 12.65
C SER A 234 1.49 -4.40 11.92
N LEU A 235 1.96 -4.87 10.76
CA LEU A 235 1.27 -5.92 10.01
C LEU A 235 1.06 -7.19 10.86
N ALA A 236 2.07 -7.58 11.65
CA ALA A 236 2.00 -8.78 12.49
C ALA A 236 0.93 -8.64 13.60
N MET A 237 0.89 -7.49 14.27
CA MET A 237 -0.14 -7.19 15.27
C MET A 237 -1.54 -7.25 14.66
N LEU A 238 -1.75 -6.57 13.52
CA LEU A 238 -3.04 -6.52 12.85
C LEU A 238 -3.51 -7.92 12.45
N VAL A 239 -2.64 -8.72 11.81
CA VAL A 239 -2.96 -10.10 11.42
C VAL A 239 -3.27 -10.97 12.65
N LEU A 240 -2.53 -10.82 13.74
CA LEU A 240 -2.77 -11.58 14.98
C LEU A 240 -4.17 -11.29 15.55
N ILE A 241 -4.56 -10.02 15.58
CA ILE A 241 -5.90 -9.62 16.05
C ILE A 241 -6.98 -10.19 15.13
N LEU A 242 -6.80 -10.07 13.81
CA LEU A 242 -7.74 -10.61 12.83
C LEU A 242 -7.90 -12.13 12.98
N VAL A 243 -6.80 -12.88 13.18
CA VAL A 243 -6.84 -14.32 13.46
C VAL A 243 -7.61 -14.61 14.75
N ALA A 244 -7.33 -13.83 15.82
CA ALA A 244 -7.95 -14.05 17.13
C ALA A 244 -9.49 -13.94 17.11
N PHE A 245 -10.06 -13.22 16.15
CA PHE A 245 -11.51 -13.09 16.00
C PHE A 245 -12.10 -13.96 14.87
N SER A 246 -11.36 -14.22 13.80
CA SER A 246 -11.88 -14.88 12.60
C SER A 246 -12.00 -16.40 12.72
N TRP A 247 -11.19 -17.05 13.57
CA TRP A 247 -11.16 -18.50 13.70
C TRP A 247 -12.50 -19.11 14.16
N ILE A 248 -13.32 -18.34 14.90
CA ILE A 248 -14.61 -18.81 15.46
C ILE A 248 -15.58 -19.20 14.34
N GLY A 249 -15.75 -18.32 13.32
CA GLY A 249 -16.64 -18.62 12.19
C GLY A 249 -16.18 -19.86 11.42
N ILE A 250 -14.87 -20.01 11.23
CA ILE A 250 -14.26 -21.18 10.58
C ILE A 250 -14.51 -22.44 11.43
N ALA A 251 -14.29 -22.36 12.75
CA ALA A 251 -14.48 -23.46 13.66
C ALA A 251 -15.94 -23.95 13.69
N GLN A 252 -16.93 -23.05 13.67
CA GLN A 252 -18.35 -23.40 13.65
C GLN A 252 -18.74 -24.14 12.36
N GLN A 253 -18.25 -23.71 11.20
CA GLN A 253 -18.52 -24.41 9.94
C GLN A 253 -17.91 -25.81 9.90
N LEU A 254 -16.62 -25.88 10.30
CA LEU A 254 -15.90 -27.16 10.33
C LEU A 254 -16.45 -28.10 11.38
N ARG A 255 -16.96 -27.62 12.53
CA ARG A 255 -17.68 -28.39 13.54
C ARG A 255 -18.94 -29.05 12.96
N ALA A 256 -19.74 -28.27 12.22
CA ALA A 256 -20.97 -28.84 11.61
C ALA A 256 -20.64 -29.96 10.62
N THR A 257 -19.61 -29.80 9.81
CA THR A 257 -19.13 -30.81 8.87
C THR A 257 -18.55 -32.02 9.59
N ALA A 258 -17.72 -31.83 10.60
CA ALA A 258 -17.12 -32.90 11.36
C ALA A 258 -18.18 -33.73 12.10
N TYR A 259 -19.24 -33.11 12.62
CA TYR A 259 -20.37 -33.77 13.24
C TYR A 259 -21.07 -34.68 12.23
N GLN A 260 -21.40 -34.18 11.03
CA GLN A 260 -22.03 -34.96 9.96
C GLN A 260 -21.17 -36.14 9.51
N VAL A 261 -19.87 -35.93 9.33
CA VAL A 261 -18.91 -36.97 8.92
C VAL A 261 -18.77 -38.03 10.01
N SER A 262 -18.74 -37.64 11.27
CA SER A 262 -18.60 -38.54 12.41
C SER A 262 -19.80 -39.52 12.59
N ALA A 263 -20.96 -39.17 12.06
CA ALA A 263 -22.17 -39.99 12.07
C ALA A 263 -22.25 -40.98 10.88
N ARG A 264 -21.30 -40.93 9.93
CA ARG A 264 -21.32 -41.82 8.76
C ARG A 264 -20.92 -43.26 9.11
N ASP A 265 -21.51 -44.23 8.41
CA ASP A 265 -21.32 -45.65 8.66
C ASP A 265 -19.84 -46.10 8.65
N TYR A 266 -19.04 -45.62 7.69
CA TYR A 266 -17.63 -45.98 7.61
C TYR A 266 -16.80 -45.49 8.81
N VAL A 267 -17.21 -44.39 9.46
CA VAL A 267 -16.58 -43.89 10.68
C VAL A 267 -17.01 -44.74 11.88
N LEU A 268 -18.28 -45.09 11.93
CA LEU A 268 -18.83 -45.98 12.99
C LEU A 268 -18.17 -47.36 12.92
N VAL A 269 -18.09 -47.97 11.74
CA VAL A 269 -17.40 -49.26 11.53
C VAL A 269 -15.92 -49.15 11.93
N SER A 270 -15.22 -48.07 11.56
CA SER A 270 -13.82 -47.86 11.98
C SER A 270 -13.68 -47.83 13.50
N ARG A 271 -14.64 -47.23 14.19
CA ARG A 271 -14.67 -47.15 15.65
C ARG A 271 -14.92 -48.54 16.28
N THR A 272 -15.86 -49.32 15.75
CA THR A 272 -16.14 -50.70 16.23
C THR A 272 -14.96 -51.65 16.00
N LEU A 273 -14.18 -51.43 14.94
CA LEU A 273 -12.94 -52.17 14.68
C LEU A 273 -11.76 -51.73 15.57
N GLY A 274 -11.96 -50.83 16.53
CA GLY A 274 -10.95 -50.43 17.48
C GLY A 274 -10.00 -49.35 17.02
N ALA A 275 -10.31 -48.61 15.95
CA ALA A 275 -9.48 -47.50 15.50
C ALA A 275 -9.45 -46.40 16.56
N GLY A 276 -8.25 -45.92 16.92
CA GLY A 276 -8.05 -44.83 17.87
C GLY A 276 -8.62 -43.49 17.36
N HIS A 277 -9.05 -42.63 18.28
CA HIS A 277 -9.70 -41.33 17.99
C HIS A 277 -8.85 -40.46 17.05
N LEU A 278 -7.55 -40.33 17.29
CA LEU A 278 -6.64 -39.54 16.44
C LEU A 278 -6.59 -40.10 15.01
N ARG A 279 -6.56 -41.44 14.85
CA ARG A 279 -6.57 -42.07 13.52
C ARG A 279 -7.86 -41.75 12.76
N ILE A 280 -9.02 -41.80 13.43
CA ILE A 280 -10.32 -41.47 12.83
C ILE A 280 -10.36 -40.00 12.44
N LEU A 281 -9.89 -39.10 13.30
CA LEU A 281 -9.87 -37.68 13.06
C LEU A 281 -9.01 -37.34 11.81
N TRP A 282 -7.75 -37.83 11.76
CA TRP A 282 -6.83 -37.57 10.67
C TRP A 282 -7.20 -38.26 9.35
N LYS A 283 -7.71 -39.49 9.41
CA LYS A 283 -7.93 -40.30 8.20
C LYS A 283 -9.33 -40.14 7.62
N HIS A 284 -10.32 -39.82 8.46
CA HIS A 284 -11.72 -39.82 8.04
C HIS A 284 -12.40 -38.44 8.19
N VAL A 285 -12.17 -37.71 9.28
CA VAL A 285 -12.88 -36.44 9.52
C VAL A 285 -12.19 -35.29 8.78
N LEU A 286 -10.90 -35.05 9.02
CA LEU A 286 -10.16 -33.91 8.45
C LEU A 286 -10.16 -33.89 6.91
N PRO A 287 -9.97 -35.01 6.19
CA PRO A 287 -10.01 -34.97 4.73
C PRO A 287 -11.38 -34.55 4.17
N ASN A 288 -12.47 -34.87 4.87
CA ASN A 288 -13.80 -34.42 4.47
C ASN A 288 -14.09 -32.95 4.78
N CYS A 289 -13.32 -32.34 5.69
CA CYS A 289 -13.40 -30.91 5.98
C CYS A 289 -12.72 -30.06 4.88
N THR A 290 -11.86 -30.65 4.05
CA THR A 290 -11.13 -29.94 3.00
C THR A 290 -12.08 -29.24 2.01
N THR A 291 -13.18 -29.88 1.63
CA THR A 291 -14.18 -29.28 0.75
C THR A 291 -14.74 -27.98 1.33
N VAL A 292 -15.07 -27.97 2.63
CA VAL A 292 -15.57 -26.78 3.32
C VAL A 292 -14.51 -25.69 3.38
N ILE A 293 -13.25 -26.04 3.63
CA ILE A 293 -12.13 -25.10 3.60
C ILE A 293 -12.05 -24.40 2.23
N LEU A 294 -12.09 -25.17 1.15
CA LEU A 294 -12.02 -24.65 -0.21
C LEU A 294 -13.20 -23.75 -0.56
N THR A 295 -14.41 -24.11 -0.13
CA THR A 295 -15.62 -23.30 -0.39
C THR A 295 -15.65 -22.01 0.43
N THR A 296 -15.07 -22.00 1.63
CA THR A 296 -15.08 -20.82 2.51
C THR A 296 -13.88 -19.89 2.32
N LEU A 297 -12.82 -20.36 1.69
CA LEU A 297 -11.58 -19.62 1.49
C LEU A 297 -11.78 -18.26 0.80
N PRO A 298 -12.52 -18.13 -0.32
CA PRO A 298 -12.78 -16.84 -0.95
C PRO A 298 -13.47 -15.85 0.00
N PHE A 299 -14.47 -16.29 0.75
CA PHE A 299 -15.19 -15.44 1.70
C PHE A 299 -14.30 -14.98 2.85
N THR A 300 -13.41 -15.84 3.31
CA THR A 300 -12.43 -15.51 4.36
C THR A 300 -11.43 -14.46 3.86
N LEU A 301 -10.96 -14.57 2.62
CA LEU A 301 -10.09 -13.59 1.99
C LEU A 301 -10.81 -12.24 1.77
N HIS A 302 -12.08 -12.25 1.36
CA HIS A 302 -12.90 -11.03 1.30
C HIS A 302 -13.00 -10.35 2.66
N GLY A 303 -13.30 -11.12 3.71
CA GLY A 303 -13.33 -10.63 5.07
C GLY A 303 -12.01 -10.00 5.51
N LEU A 304 -10.88 -10.60 5.14
CA LEU A 304 -9.55 -10.07 5.42
C LEU A 304 -9.32 -8.72 4.72
N ILE A 305 -9.53 -8.65 3.40
CA ILE A 305 -9.33 -7.42 2.62
C ILE A 305 -10.22 -6.30 3.17
N PHE A 306 -11.51 -6.60 3.39
CA PHE A 306 -12.45 -5.62 3.91
C PHE A 306 -12.05 -5.13 5.30
N SER A 307 -11.71 -6.05 6.22
CA SER A 307 -11.33 -5.68 7.59
C SER A 307 -10.05 -4.86 7.64
N MET A 308 -9.00 -5.26 6.89
CA MET A 308 -7.77 -4.47 6.81
C MET A 308 -8.03 -3.08 6.24
N SER A 309 -8.73 -3.00 5.09
CA SER A 309 -9.02 -1.70 4.47
C SER A 309 -9.90 -0.81 5.35
N ALA A 310 -10.87 -1.39 6.06
CA ALA A 310 -11.73 -0.63 6.98
C ALA A 310 -10.95 -0.12 8.20
N LEU A 311 -10.04 -0.91 8.75
CA LEU A 311 -9.22 -0.51 9.89
C LEU A 311 -8.22 0.58 9.52
N ASP A 312 -7.58 0.46 8.35
CA ASP A 312 -6.68 1.50 7.82
C ASP A 312 -7.46 2.79 7.54
N TYR A 313 -8.65 2.69 6.94
CA TYR A 313 -9.54 3.83 6.71
C TYR A 313 -9.94 4.55 8.01
N LEU A 314 -10.11 3.80 9.09
CA LEU A 314 -10.44 4.35 10.42
C LEU A 314 -9.19 4.84 11.20
N GLY A 315 -7.98 4.63 10.68
CA GLY A 315 -6.72 5.02 11.32
C GLY A 315 -6.25 4.06 12.43
N PHE A 316 -6.79 2.85 12.49
CA PHE A 316 -6.42 1.82 13.47
C PHE A 316 -5.70 0.62 12.84
N GLY A 317 -5.26 0.75 11.62
CA GLY A 317 -4.62 -0.31 10.86
C GLY A 317 -3.08 -0.22 10.87
N LEU A 318 -2.51 -0.18 9.67
CA LEU A 318 -1.07 -0.12 9.46
C LEU A 318 -0.50 1.28 9.77
N PRO A 319 0.82 1.38 10.07
CA PRO A 319 1.46 2.68 10.20
C PRO A 319 1.45 3.41 8.84
N PRO A 320 1.46 4.77 8.81
CA PRO A 320 1.40 5.55 7.57
C PRO A 320 2.55 5.29 6.59
N THR A 321 3.67 4.75 7.08
CA THR A 321 4.82 4.35 6.27
C THR A 321 4.55 3.12 5.39
N GLU A 322 3.64 2.25 5.80
CA GLU A 322 3.27 1.07 5.02
C GLU A 322 2.18 1.42 4.00
N PRO A 323 2.30 0.95 2.75
CA PRO A 323 1.29 1.20 1.73
C PRO A 323 0.00 0.45 2.04
N SER A 324 -1.14 1.15 2.00
CA SER A 324 -2.46 0.59 2.26
C SER A 324 -3.53 1.18 1.35
N TRP A 325 -4.46 0.34 0.89
CA TRP A 325 -5.62 0.79 0.12
C TRP A 325 -6.64 1.54 1.01
N GLY A 326 -6.74 1.15 2.27
CA GLY A 326 -7.62 1.82 3.24
C GLY A 326 -7.12 3.21 3.61
N ASP A 327 -5.81 3.40 3.73
CA ASP A 327 -5.20 4.71 3.96
C ASP A 327 -5.44 5.67 2.79
N LEU A 328 -5.28 5.21 1.53
CA LEU A 328 -5.63 6.02 0.37
C LEU A 328 -7.11 6.45 0.36
N LEU A 329 -8.02 5.58 0.82
CA LEU A 329 -9.43 5.93 0.98
C LEU A 329 -9.64 6.96 2.10
N HIS A 330 -8.88 6.88 3.19
CA HIS A 330 -8.90 7.85 4.27
C HIS A 330 -8.48 9.24 3.76
N GLN A 331 -7.36 9.33 3.05
CA GLN A 331 -6.88 10.56 2.44
C GLN A 331 -7.85 11.12 1.39
N ALA A 332 -8.50 10.24 0.60
CA ALA A 332 -9.52 10.66 -0.36
C ALA A 332 -10.73 11.34 0.30
N LYS A 333 -11.08 10.95 1.51
CA LYS A 333 -12.14 11.59 2.30
C LYS A 333 -11.74 13.02 2.72
N GLU A 334 -10.48 13.22 3.11
CA GLU A 334 -9.95 14.54 3.47
C GLU A 334 -9.82 15.44 2.22
N ASN A 335 -9.48 14.84 1.05
CA ASN A 335 -9.29 15.52 -0.24
C ASN A 335 -10.31 15.07 -1.28
N TRP A 336 -11.56 15.39 -1.10
CA TRP A 336 -12.65 14.95 -1.98
C TRP A 336 -12.49 15.36 -3.46
N GLN A 337 -11.67 16.37 -3.75
CA GLN A 337 -11.33 16.78 -5.11
C GLN A 337 -10.31 15.84 -5.77
N ALA A 338 -9.55 15.10 -4.98
CA ALA A 338 -8.54 14.16 -5.43
C ALA A 338 -9.17 12.80 -5.80
N TRP A 339 -10.00 12.76 -6.85
CA TRP A 339 -10.67 11.56 -7.33
C TRP A 339 -9.70 10.40 -7.63
N TRP A 340 -8.44 10.70 -7.94
CA TRP A 340 -7.39 9.73 -8.22
C TRP A 340 -6.90 8.98 -6.98
N LEU A 341 -7.25 9.42 -5.78
CA LEU A 341 -7.06 8.65 -4.57
C LEU A 341 -8.23 7.67 -4.36
N LEU A 342 -9.46 8.10 -4.63
CA LEU A 342 -10.67 7.31 -4.38
C LEU A 342 -10.89 6.22 -5.42
N LEU A 343 -10.99 6.59 -6.70
CA LEU A 343 -11.42 5.65 -7.75
C LEU A 343 -10.45 4.46 -7.94
N PRO A 344 -9.13 4.66 -8.03
CA PRO A 344 -8.22 3.53 -8.17
C PRO A 344 -8.19 2.63 -6.94
N SER A 345 -8.28 3.19 -5.72
CA SER A 345 -8.28 2.40 -4.49
C SER A 345 -9.53 1.53 -4.37
N VAL A 346 -10.71 2.09 -4.63
CA VAL A 346 -11.96 1.31 -4.72
C VAL A 346 -11.87 0.27 -5.83
N GLY A 347 -11.34 0.65 -7.00
CA GLY A 347 -11.14 -0.25 -8.14
C GLY A 347 -10.25 -1.45 -7.80
N CYS A 348 -9.15 -1.23 -7.06
CA CYS A 348 -8.27 -2.31 -6.60
C CYS A 348 -8.96 -3.24 -5.61
N ILE A 349 -9.70 -2.70 -4.62
CA ILE A 349 -10.44 -3.52 -3.65
C ILE A 349 -11.48 -4.38 -4.36
N VAL A 350 -12.34 -3.76 -5.18
CA VAL A 350 -13.39 -4.47 -5.92
C VAL A 350 -12.80 -5.47 -6.91
N GLY A 351 -11.76 -5.07 -7.65
CA GLY A 351 -11.06 -5.94 -8.59
C GLY A 351 -10.44 -7.17 -7.91
N ALA A 352 -9.79 -6.98 -6.75
CA ALA A 352 -9.25 -8.08 -5.96
C ALA A 352 -10.35 -9.04 -5.47
N MET A 353 -11.48 -8.51 -4.99
CA MET A 353 -12.62 -9.32 -4.57
C MET A 353 -13.21 -10.15 -5.73
N ILE A 354 -13.35 -9.54 -6.90
CA ILE A 354 -13.82 -10.24 -8.11
C ILE A 354 -12.84 -11.35 -8.51
N LEU A 355 -11.54 -11.06 -8.54
CA LEU A 355 -10.50 -12.06 -8.87
C LEU A 355 -10.51 -13.24 -7.88
N ILE A 356 -10.64 -12.97 -6.59
CA ILE A 356 -10.72 -14.01 -5.57
C ILE A 356 -11.94 -14.89 -5.78
N ASN A 357 -13.10 -14.32 -6.16
CA ASN A 357 -14.29 -15.11 -6.48
C ASN A 357 -14.05 -16.04 -7.66
N TYR A 358 -13.53 -15.53 -8.78
CA TYR A 358 -13.25 -16.38 -9.95
C TYR A 358 -12.24 -17.48 -9.66
N VAL A 359 -11.18 -17.18 -8.93
CA VAL A 359 -10.18 -18.17 -8.51
C VAL A 359 -10.84 -19.19 -7.56
N GLY A 360 -11.67 -18.73 -6.63
CA GLY A 360 -12.40 -19.57 -5.67
C GLY A 360 -13.38 -20.53 -6.36
N GLU A 361 -14.16 -20.05 -7.33
CA GLU A 361 -15.08 -20.87 -8.12
C GLU A 361 -14.31 -21.92 -8.94
N GLY A 362 -13.22 -21.52 -9.61
CA GLY A 362 -12.39 -22.45 -10.36
C GLY A 362 -11.75 -23.53 -9.46
N LEU A 363 -11.35 -23.16 -8.25
CA LEU A 363 -10.80 -24.10 -7.27
C LEU A 363 -11.90 -25.08 -6.77
N GLN A 364 -13.10 -24.58 -6.49
CA GLN A 364 -14.23 -25.41 -6.07
C GLN A 364 -14.63 -26.41 -7.16
N ASP A 365 -14.74 -25.96 -8.43
CA ASP A 365 -15.06 -26.81 -9.57
C ASP A 365 -14.00 -27.91 -9.79
N ALA A 366 -12.73 -27.60 -9.59
CA ALA A 366 -11.63 -28.57 -9.72
C ALA A 366 -11.67 -29.66 -8.65
N PHE A 367 -12.17 -29.34 -7.44
CA PHE A 367 -12.27 -30.30 -6.33
C PHE A 367 -13.67 -30.95 -6.20
N ASP A 368 -14.67 -30.51 -6.95
CA ASP A 368 -16.01 -31.13 -6.94
C ASP A 368 -16.08 -32.30 -7.92
N LEU A 369 -15.60 -33.47 -7.45
CA LEU A 369 -15.62 -34.74 -8.18
C LEU A 369 -17.02 -35.23 -8.56
N LYS A 370 -18.11 -34.62 -8.05
CA LYS A 370 -19.49 -35.03 -8.37
C LYS A 370 -19.99 -34.44 -9.69
N ARG A 371 -19.41 -33.39 -10.18
CA ARG A 371 -19.83 -32.71 -11.43
C ARG A 371 -19.27 -33.35 -12.70
N SER A 372 -18.32 -34.27 -12.56
CA SER A 372 -17.67 -34.98 -13.70
C SER A 372 -18.23 -36.40 -13.99
N ARG A 373 -19.41 -36.72 -13.48
CA ARG A 373 -20.13 -37.98 -13.83
C ARG A 373 -21.54 -37.70 -14.32
#